data_e078151c0f9427b554b32bc3d2b0c84c
#
_entry.id   e078151c0f9427b554b32bc3d2b0c84c
#
_cell.length_a   1.000
_cell.length_b   1.000
_cell.length_c   1.000
_cell.angle_alpha   90.00
_cell.angle_beta   90.00
_cell.angle_gamma   90.00
#
_symmetry.space_group_name_H-M   'P 1'
#
loop_
_entity.id
_entity.type
_entity.pdbx_description
1 polymer ?
#
loop_
_entity_poly.entity_id
_entity_poly.type
_entity_poly.pdbx_seq_one_letter_code
_entity_poly.pdbx_strand_id
1 'polypeptide(L)'
;MAVIMPKEIILTHDNADFDAVASLLAAHKLYPEATPILPHHLGRNVAEFMTLYQNGLPFIGWKEFKPHGKVERIIVVDTQRIPEMRHIKRDAPVLIIDHHPYEGDQGAHVTFVGEEIGANATLLTEQIIAHSGIH
;
A
#
# COMPACT_ATOMS: atom_id res chain seq x y z
N MET A 1 22.98 -10.94 7.70
CA MET A 1 22.22 -10.30 6.64
C MET A 1 21.43 -9.13 7.21
N ALA A 2 21.63 -7.96 6.66
CA ALA A 2 20.94 -6.78 7.18
C ALA A 2 19.46 -6.83 6.75
N VAL A 3 18.57 -6.77 7.73
CA VAL A 3 17.15 -6.60 7.44
C VAL A 3 16.90 -5.11 7.31
N ILE A 4 16.53 -4.68 6.13
CA ILE A 4 16.19 -3.28 5.90
C ILE A 4 14.81 -3.04 6.48
N MET A 5 14.77 -2.20 7.53
CA MET A 5 13.49 -1.85 8.14
C MET A 5 12.89 -0.68 7.38
N PRO A 6 11.66 -0.82 6.88
CA PRO A 6 11.04 0.27 6.15
C PRO A 6 10.73 1.45 7.08
N LYS A 7 11.18 2.63 6.69
CA LYS A 7 10.84 3.88 7.36
C LYS A 7 9.57 4.50 6.80
N GLU A 8 9.25 4.17 5.55
CA GLU A 8 8.05 4.61 4.88
C GLU A 8 7.28 3.40 4.39
N ILE A 9 5.98 3.40 4.61
CA ILE A 9 5.11 2.29 4.23
C ILE A 9 3.90 2.79 3.45
N ILE A 10 3.36 1.91 2.62
CA ILE A 10 2.13 2.16 1.87
C ILE A 10 1.10 1.15 2.35
N LEU A 11 -0.07 1.64 2.74
CA LEU A 11 -1.15 0.83 3.29
C LEU A 11 -2.43 1.00 2.49
N THR A 12 -3.30 0.01 2.56
CA THR A 12 -4.66 0.08 2.05
C THR A 12 -5.63 -0.60 3.02
N HIS A 13 -6.90 -0.67 2.67
CA HIS A 13 -7.93 -1.24 3.54
C HIS A 13 -7.89 -2.77 3.57
N ASP A 14 -8.45 -3.35 4.64
CA ASP A 14 -8.67 -4.79 4.73
C ASP A 14 -9.67 -5.25 3.66
N ASN A 15 -9.65 -6.55 3.38
CA ASN A 15 -10.43 -7.14 2.28
C ASN A 15 -10.14 -6.47 0.95
N ALA A 16 -8.84 -6.19 0.72
CA ALA A 16 -8.40 -5.47 -0.46
C ALA A 16 -8.83 -6.16 -1.75
N ASP A 17 -9.45 -5.39 -2.63
CA ASP A 17 -9.79 -5.82 -3.98
C ASP A 17 -8.60 -5.54 -4.93
N PHE A 18 -8.79 -5.83 -6.22
CA PHE A 18 -7.73 -5.59 -7.20
C PHE A 18 -7.36 -4.11 -7.30
N ASP A 19 -8.33 -3.22 -7.20
CA ASP A 19 -8.04 -1.78 -7.24
C ASP A 19 -7.18 -1.34 -6.08
N ALA A 20 -7.41 -1.87 -4.88
CA ALA A 20 -6.60 -1.56 -3.71
C ALA A 20 -5.17 -2.05 -3.88
N VAL A 21 -4.98 -3.30 -4.32
CA VAL A 21 -3.66 -3.85 -4.53
C VAL A 21 -2.93 -3.15 -5.67
N ALA A 22 -3.65 -2.84 -6.75
CA ALA A 22 -3.09 -2.07 -7.85
C ALA A 22 -2.69 -0.66 -7.41
N SER A 23 -3.45 -0.05 -6.51
CA SER A 23 -3.12 1.26 -5.94
C SER A 23 -1.86 1.20 -5.08
N LEU A 24 -1.65 0.12 -4.32
CA LEU A 24 -0.39 -0.10 -3.60
C LEU A 24 0.80 -0.13 -4.56
N LEU A 25 0.65 -0.83 -5.66
CA LEU A 25 1.71 -0.95 -6.65
C LEU A 25 2.01 0.38 -7.34
N ALA A 26 0.97 1.13 -7.72
CA ALA A 26 1.12 2.44 -8.33
C ALA A 26 1.79 3.42 -7.38
N ALA A 27 1.39 3.43 -6.12
CA ALA A 27 2.00 4.29 -5.12
C ALA A 27 3.47 3.94 -4.91
N HIS A 28 3.81 2.65 -4.91
CA HIS A 28 5.21 2.22 -4.82
C HIS A 28 6.03 2.73 -6.01
N LYS A 29 5.45 2.79 -7.19
CA LYS A 29 6.14 3.35 -8.35
C LYS A 29 6.38 4.85 -8.24
N LEU A 30 5.44 5.57 -7.65
CA LEU A 30 5.59 7.01 -7.40
C LEU A 30 6.53 7.30 -6.22
N TYR A 31 6.53 6.42 -5.23
CA TYR A 31 7.31 6.54 -4.01
C TYR A 31 8.11 5.26 -3.80
N PRO A 32 9.17 5.03 -4.58
CA PRO A 32 9.87 3.73 -4.57
C PRO A 32 10.58 3.40 -3.26
N GLU A 33 10.81 4.40 -2.41
CA GLU A 33 11.40 4.17 -1.09
C GLU A 33 10.37 3.72 -0.05
N ALA A 34 9.08 3.85 -0.36
CA ALA A 34 8.02 3.39 0.52
C ALA A 34 7.68 1.93 0.21
N THR A 35 7.57 1.12 1.25
CA THR A 35 7.32 -0.31 1.11
C THR A 35 5.82 -0.59 1.13
N PRO A 36 5.27 -1.21 0.08
CA PRO A 36 3.86 -1.56 0.06
C PRO A 36 3.59 -2.80 0.91
N ILE A 37 2.62 -2.70 1.80
CA ILE A 37 2.29 -3.76 2.75
C ILE A 37 0.89 -4.28 2.43
N LEU A 38 0.79 -5.60 2.23
CA LEU A 38 -0.51 -6.24 2.03
C LEU A 38 -1.25 -6.32 3.36
N PRO A 39 -2.56 -6.00 3.38
CA PRO A 39 -3.34 -6.14 4.61
C PRO A 39 -3.51 -7.60 5.03
N HIS A 40 -3.99 -7.81 6.25
CA HIS A 40 -4.25 -9.16 6.79
C HIS A 40 -5.18 -9.97 5.90
N HIS A 41 -6.22 -9.33 5.39
CA HIS A 41 -7.25 -9.99 4.62
C HIS A 41 -7.30 -9.40 3.21
N LEU A 42 -7.27 -10.27 2.23
CA LEU A 42 -7.44 -9.91 0.82
C LEU A 42 -8.80 -10.44 0.35
N GLY A 43 -9.40 -9.73 -0.59
CA GLY A 43 -10.56 -10.26 -1.27
C GLY A 43 -10.24 -11.62 -1.88
N ARG A 44 -11.23 -12.49 -2.01
CA ARG A 44 -11.03 -13.88 -2.44
C ARG A 44 -10.25 -14.00 -3.76
N ASN A 45 -10.65 -13.22 -4.76
CA ASN A 45 -10.00 -13.26 -6.08
C ASN A 45 -8.57 -12.74 -6.01
N VAL A 46 -8.34 -11.73 -5.19
CA VAL A 46 -7.00 -11.16 -4.99
C VAL A 46 -6.10 -12.16 -4.29
N ALA A 47 -6.63 -12.86 -3.28
CA ALA A 47 -5.86 -13.88 -2.55
C ALA A 47 -5.39 -15.00 -3.49
N GLU A 48 -6.26 -15.46 -4.38
CA GLU A 48 -5.90 -16.47 -5.39
C GLU A 48 -4.82 -15.94 -6.35
N PHE A 49 -4.97 -14.72 -6.81
CA PHE A 49 -3.98 -14.08 -7.68
C PHE A 49 -2.62 -13.97 -6.98
N MET A 50 -2.62 -13.52 -5.74
CA MET A 50 -1.36 -13.34 -4.99
C MET A 50 -0.65 -14.67 -4.73
N THR A 51 -1.40 -15.76 -4.55
CA THR A 51 -0.81 -17.08 -4.41
C THR A 51 0.03 -17.45 -5.63
N LEU A 52 -0.40 -17.02 -6.81
CA LEU A 52 0.29 -17.34 -8.06
C LEU A 52 1.46 -16.40 -8.37
N TYR A 53 1.34 -15.13 -8.02
CA TYR A 53 2.22 -14.09 -8.55
C TYR A 53 3.02 -13.32 -7.49
N GLN A 54 2.88 -13.62 -6.21
CA GLN A 54 3.49 -12.80 -5.15
C GLN A 54 5.02 -12.68 -5.27
N ASN A 55 5.69 -13.68 -5.79
CA ASN A 55 7.15 -13.68 -5.91
C ASN A 55 7.68 -12.64 -6.92
N GLY A 56 6.84 -12.20 -7.82
CA GLY A 56 7.20 -11.18 -8.82
C GLY A 56 6.81 -9.77 -8.42
N LEU A 57 6.24 -9.58 -7.22
CA LEU A 57 5.69 -8.31 -6.79
C LEU A 57 6.41 -7.80 -5.53
N PRO A 58 6.48 -6.48 -5.33
CA PRO A 58 7.29 -5.89 -4.26
C PRO A 58 6.60 -5.84 -2.89
N PHE A 59 5.52 -6.58 -2.70
CA PHE A 59 4.72 -6.50 -1.48
C PHE A 59 5.35 -7.28 -0.32
N ILE A 60 5.21 -6.71 0.89
CA ILE A 60 5.50 -7.39 2.14
C ILE A 60 4.15 -7.70 2.80
N GLY A 61 3.96 -8.93 3.28
CA GLY A 61 2.76 -9.29 4.01
C GLY A 61 2.71 -8.61 5.37
N TRP A 62 1.52 -8.33 5.86
CA TRP A 62 1.33 -7.70 7.16
C TRP A 62 2.06 -8.45 8.28
N LYS A 63 2.02 -9.78 8.25
CA LYS A 63 2.68 -10.60 9.28
C LYS A 63 4.20 -10.55 9.21
N GLU A 64 4.74 -10.24 8.04
CA GLU A 64 6.18 -10.14 7.82
C GLU A 64 6.71 -8.76 8.15
N PHE A 65 5.83 -7.79 8.31
CA PHE A 65 6.19 -6.43 8.64
C PHE A 65 6.50 -6.34 10.12
N LYS A 66 7.80 -6.23 10.43
CA LYS A 66 8.28 -6.15 11.82
C LYS A 66 9.27 -5.00 11.94
N PRO A 67 8.78 -3.77 12.07
CA PRO A 67 9.70 -2.64 12.18
C PRO A 67 10.46 -2.68 13.51
N HIS A 68 11.76 -2.48 13.46
CA HIS A 68 12.60 -2.34 14.65
C HIS A 68 12.65 -0.90 15.16
N GLY A 69 12.10 0.00 14.44
CA GLY A 69 11.99 1.40 14.83
C GLY A 69 10.62 1.90 14.49
N LYS A 70 10.41 3.19 14.68
CA LYS A 70 9.13 3.79 14.32
C LYS A 70 9.11 4.13 12.84
N VAL A 71 7.99 3.82 12.20
CA VAL A 71 7.72 4.25 10.83
C VAL A 71 7.63 5.78 10.83
N GLU A 72 8.33 6.41 9.91
CA GLU A 72 8.43 7.88 9.84
C GLU A 72 7.42 8.52 8.89
N ARG A 73 6.88 7.77 7.94
CA ARG A 73 5.91 8.27 6.97
C ARG A 73 4.99 7.16 6.51
N ILE A 74 3.71 7.51 6.32
CA ILE A 74 2.69 6.58 5.87
C ILE A 74 2.02 7.14 4.62
N ILE A 75 1.84 6.28 3.62
CA ILE A 75 1.03 6.57 2.44
C ILE A 75 -0.16 5.61 2.50
N VAL A 76 -1.37 6.15 2.44
CA VAL A 76 -2.60 5.36 2.48
C VAL A 76 -3.30 5.51 1.14
N VAL A 77 -3.65 4.40 0.50
CA VAL A 77 -4.25 4.41 -0.82
C VAL A 77 -5.59 3.69 -0.82
N ASP A 78 -6.50 4.17 -1.64
CA ASP A 78 -7.83 3.60 -1.86
C ASP A 78 -8.69 3.52 -0.60
N THR A 79 -8.35 4.31 0.41
CA THR A 79 -9.11 4.46 1.65
C THR A 79 -8.65 5.74 2.34
N GLN A 80 -9.47 6.27 3.22
CA GLN A 80 -9.11 7.43 4.05
C GLN A 80 -8.87 7.02 5.50
N ARG A 81 -9.05 5.75 5.82
CA ARG A 81 -8.85 5.25 7.17
C ARG A 81 -7.38 4.96 7.43
N ILE A 82 -6.82 5.61 8.43
CA ILE A 82 -5.44 5.39 8.85
C ILE A 82 -5.46 4.29 9.91
N PRO A 83 -4.79 3.14 9.67
CA PRO A 83 -4.76 2.08 10.66
C PRO A 83 -3.93 2.48 11.88
N GLU A 84 -4.36 2.04 13.04
CA GLU A 84 -3.58 2.21 14.26
C GLU A 84 -2.48 1.15 14.31
N MET A 85 -1.26 1.61 14.48
CA MET A 85 -0.11 0.73 14.56
C MET A 85 0.84 1.20 15.65
N ARG A 86 1.33 0.26 16.45
CA ARG A 86 2.24 0.57 17.56
C ARG A 86 3.57 1.17 17.14
N HIS A 87 3.98 0.88 15.92
CA HIS A 87 5.31 1.24 15.42
C HIS A 87 5.30 2.49 14.56
N ILE A 88 4.21 3.22 14.56
CA ILE A 88 4.11 4.48 13.82
C ILE A 88 4.46 5.62 14.77
N LYS A 89 5.36 6.49 14.31
CA LYS A 89 5.69 7.70 15.05
C LYS A 89 4.43 8.56 15.17
N ARG A 90 4.16 9.09 16.37
CA ARG A 90 2.91 9.76 16.70
C ARG A 90 2.50 10.86 15.71
N ASP A 91 3.46 11.65 15.25
CA ASP A 91 3.22 12.77 14.34
C ASP A 91 3.76 12.48 12.93
N ALA A 92 3.87 11.18 12.58
CA ALA A 92 4.38 10.81 11.26
C ALA A 92 3.50 11.41 10.17
N PRO A 93 4.09 12.03 9.14
CA PRO A 93 3.32 12.52 8.00
C PRO A 93 2.54 11.40 7.33
N VAL A 94 1.28 11.67 7.01
CA VAL A 94 0.40 10.74 6.32
C VAL A 94 -0.05 11.37 5.02
N LEU A 95 0.14 10.67 3.92
CA LEU A 95 -0.37 11.05 2.62
C LEU A 95 -1.51 10.11 2.24
N ILE A 96 -2.71 10.64 2.10
CA ILE A 96 -3.87 9.86 1.67
C ILE A 96 -4.11 10.12 0.19
N ILE A 97 -4.10 9.06 -0.61
CA ILE A 97 -4.43 9.11 -2.03
C ILE A 97 -5.68 8.30 -2.25
N ASP A 98 -6.81 8.96 -2.45
CA ASP A 98 -8.10 8.33 -2.56
C ASP A 98 -9.02 9.17 -3.45
N HIS A 99 -9.83 8.51 -4.28
CA HIS A 99 -10.72 9.18 -5.20
C HIS A 99 -12.08 9.54 -4.59
N HIS A 100 -12.38 9.04 -3.40
CA HIS A 100 -13.61 9.39 -2.71
C HIS A 100 -13.51 10.80 -2.13
N PRO A 101 -14.65 11.51 -1.96
CA PRO A 101 -14.61 12.82 -1.31
C PRO A 101 -13.99 12.74 0.09
N TYR A 102 -13.14 13.72 0.41
CA TYR A 102 -12.51 13.75 1.72
C TYR A 102 -13.54 14.07 2.80
N GLU A 103 -13.71 13.17 3.75
CA GLU A 103 -14.76 13.26 4.76
C GLU A 103 -14.30 13.76 6.11
N GLY A 104 -13.02 13.96 6.31
CA GLY A 104 -12.57 14.28 7.64
C GLY A 104 -11.35 15.18 7.70
N ASP A 105 -11.25 15.92 8.80
CA ASP A 105 -10.04 16.59 9.21
C ASP A 105 -9.31 15.65 10.16
N GLN A 106 -8.26 15.01 9.67
CA GLN A 106 -7.52 14.01 10.43
C GLN A 106 -6.26 14.59 11.08
N GLY A 107 -6.13 15.91 11.07
CA GLY A 107 -5.02 16.59 11.70
C GLY A 107 -4.04 17.21 10.71
N ALA A 108 -3.17 18.06 11.23
CA ALA A 108 -2.24 18.85 10.44
C ALA A 108 -1.16 17.99 9.76
N HIS A 109 -0.91 16.78 10.27
CA HIS A 109 0.09 15.87 9.71
C HIS A 109 -0.44 15.07 8.51
N VAL A 110 -1.72 15.18 8.19
CA VAL A 110 -2.37 14.44 7.10
C VAL A 110 -2.50 15.33 5.87
N THR A 111 -2.04 14.84 4.74
CA THR A 111 -2.21 15.46 3.43
C THR A 111 -3.11 14.57 2.58
N PHE A 112 -4.10 15.16 1.94
CA PHE A 112 -5.03 14.43 1.09
C PHE A 112 -4.84 14.80 -0.38
N VAL A 113 -4.77 13.78 -1.24
CA VAL A 113 -4.73 13.94 -2.68
C VAL A 113 -5.89 13.16 -3.29
N GLY A 114 -6.80 13.88 -3.93
CA GLY A 114 -8.00 13.28 -4.49
C GLY A 114 -7.78 12.71 -5.89
N GLU A 115 -6.93 11.72 -6.02
CA GLU A 115 -6.65 11.08 -7.30
C GLU A 115 -7.08 9.63 -7.29
N GLU A 116 -7.62 9.20 -8.43
CA GLU A 116 -7.87 7.79 -8.66
C GLU A 116 -6.67 7.18 -9.37
N ILE A 117 -5.81 6.51 -8.60
CA ILE A 117 -4.65 5.82 -9.18
C ILE A 117 -4.93 4.35 -9.48
N GLY A 118 -6.03 3.81 -8.94
CA GLY A 118 -6.35 2.39 -9.08
C GLY A 118 -6.60 1.95 -10.51
N ALA A 119 -7.33 2.73 -11.29
CA ALA A 119 -7.64 2.38 -12.68
C ALA A 119 -6.37 2.31 -13.54
N ASN A 120 -5.50 3.30 -13.42
CA ASN A 120 -4.21 3.29 -14.12
C ASN A 120 -3.29 2.20 -13.59
N ALA A 121 -3.40 1.91 -12.30
CA ALA A 121 -2.59 0.90 -11.66
C ALA A 121 -2.94 -0.50 -12.11
N THR A 122 -4.21 -0.79 -12.43
CA THR A 122 -4.61 -2.09 -12.95
C THR A 122 -3.91 -2.38 -14.27
N LEU A 123 -3.89 -1.42 -15.19
CA LEU A 123 -3.16 -1.56 -16.45
C LEU A 123 -1.67 -1.76 -16.21
N LEU A 124 -1.11 -1.01 -15.29
CA LEU A 124 0.30 -1.12 -14.94
C LEU A 124 0.63 -2.50 -14.37
N THR A 125 -0.24 -3.03 -13.52
CA THR A 125 -0.08 -4.36 -12.94
C THR A 125 -0.10 -5.43 -14.04
N GLU A 126 -1.03 -5.33 -14.97
CA GLU A 126 -1.11 -6.24 -16.11
C GLU A 126 0.15 -6.19 -16.96
N GLN A 127 0.69 -5.01 -17.19
CA GLN A 127 1.93 -4.85 -17.94
C GLN A 127 3.12 -5.47 -17.22
N ILE A 128 3.20 -5.31 -15.90
CA ILE A 128 4.27 -5.87 -15.10
C ILE A 128 4.23 -7.39 -15.14
N ILE A 129 3.05 -7.97 -15.00
CA ILE A 129 2.86 -9.42 -15.08
C ILE A 129 3.29 -9.94 -16.44
N ALA A 130 2.87 -9.29 -17.51
CA ALA A 130 3.25 -9.67 -18.87
C ALA A 130 4.75 -9.60 -19.08
N HIS A 131 5.42 -8.56 -18.57
CA HIS A 131 6.86 -8.37 -18.73
C HIS A 131 7.68 -9.34 -17.88
N SER A 132 7.13 -9.79 -16.75
CA SER A 132 7.83 -10.73 -15.89
C SER A 132 7.74 -12.19 -16.39
N GLY A 133 6.97 -12.43 -17.44
CA GLY A 133 6.77 -13.78 -17.97
C GLY A 133 5.86 -14.64 -17.11
N ILE A 134 5.16 -14.05 -16.18
CA ILE A 134 4.21 -14.73 -15.31
C ILE A 134 2.83 -14.70 -16.00
N HIS A 135 2.39 -15.82 -16.46
CA HIS A 135 1.12 -15.96 -17.18
C HIS A 135 0.16 -16.87 -16.45
#